data_d260bc1a4a3ef9f7a8efe2421c4207e9
#
_entry.id   d260bc1a4a3ef9f7a8efe2421c4207e9
#
_cell.length_a   1.000
_cell.length_b   1.000
_cell.length_c   1.000
_cell.angle_alpha   90.00
_cell.angle_beta   90.00
_cell.angle_gamma   90.00
#
_symmetry.space_group_name_H-M   'P 1'
#
loop_
_entity.id
_entity.type
_entity.pdbx_description
1 polymer ?
#
loop_
_entity_poly.entity_id
_entity_poly.type
_entity_poly.pdbx_seq_one_letter_code
_entity_poly.pdbx_strand_id
1 'polypeptide(L)'
;MDHSAAAAKVGVTNYVHAGWVVEDLQAAVAFLTTLGLECSKPMTIEGEWIDRIIAVPDARVEIVMASAPDGTGTIELVKFHSPPGEPEPGGAQAPPNRTGIRHIAYQVDDLLAVVDRVRAAGWDTVGEVVDYQGQYLLCYLRGPEGLIVELAEPLRSRST
;
A
#
# COMPACT_ATOMS: atom_id res chain seq x y z
N MET A 1 28.03 -26.02 -35.02
CA MET A 1 27.93 -25.60 -33.59
C MET A 1 27.11 -24.34 -33.58
N ASP A 2 25.81 -24.50 -33.33
CA ASP A 2 24.86 -23.39 -33.33
C ASP A 2 24.80 -22.78 -31.91
N HIS A 3 25.51 -21.65 -31.73
CA HIS A 3 25.39 -20.86 -30.52
C HIS A 3 24.28 -19.84 -30.73
N SER A 4 23.04 -20.32 -30.77
CA SER A 4 21.87 -19.44 -30.58
C SER A 4 21.95 -18.90 -29.17
N ALA A 5 22.60 -17.74 -28.98
CA ALA A 5 22.48 -16.96 -27.75
C ALA A 5 21.04 -16.54 -27.65
N ALA A 6 20.28 -17.12 -26.70
CA ALA A 6 18.96 -16.71 -26.40
C ALA A 6 18.99 -15.19 -26.09
N ALA A 7 18.30 -14.39 -26.92
CA ALA A 7 18.22 -12.96 -26.71
C ALA A 7 17.73 -12.69 -25.28
N ALA A 8 18.45 -11.86 -24.52
CA ALA A 8 18.08 -11.49 -23.17
C ALA A 8 16.64 -10.93 -23.19
N LYS A 9 15.77 -11.46 -22.33
CA LYS A 9 14.38 -11.07 -22.26
C LYS A 9 14.32 -9.62 -21.77
N VAL A 10 13.93 -8.70 -22.67
CA VAL A 10 13.76 -7.27 -22.32
C VAL A 10 12.38 -7.07 -21.72
N GLY A 11 12.32 -6.50 -20.53
CA GLY A 11 11.04 -6.22 -19.85
C GLY A 11 11.18 -6.07 -18.34
N VAL A 12 10.04 -6.00 -17.67
CA VAL A 12 9.97 -5.98 -16.20
C VAL A 12 10.54 -7.30 -15.66
N THR A 13 11.44 -7.19 -14.70
CA THR A 13 12.08 -8.35 -14.07
C THR A 13 11.60 -8.59 -12.64
N ASN A 14 11.15 -7.54 -11.95
CA ASN A 14 10.79 -7.61 -10.54
C ASN A 14 9.80 -6.51 -10.16
N TYR A 15 8.96 -6.75 -9.15
CA TYR A 15 8.17 -5.73 -8.46
C TYR A 15 9.04 -5.10 -7.37
N VAL A 16 8.99 -3.78 -7.22
CA VAL A 16 9.75 -3.06 -6.20
C VAL A 16 8.83 -2.48 -5.14
N HIS A 17 7.95 -1.55 -5.52
CA HIS A 17 6.97 -0.94 -4.61
C HIS A 17 5.78 -0.34 -5.37
N ALA A 18 4.71 -0.03 -4.62
CA ALA A 18 3.67 0.90 -5.03
C ALA A 18 3.88 2.22 -4.30
N GLY A 19 3.77 3.36 -5.01
CA GLY A 19 3.87 4.69 -4.41
C GLY A 19 2.47 5.20 -3.97
N TRP A 20 2.38 5.72 -2.74
CA TRP A 20 1.22 6.46 -2.23
C TRP A 20 1.63 7.85 -1.79
N VAL A 21 1.11 8.87 -2.46
CA VAL A 21 1.29 10.25 -2.03
C VAL A 21 0.27 10.58 -0.96
N VAL A 22 0.73 11.12 0.17
CA VAL A 22 -0.09 11.42 1.35
C VAL A 22 0.25 12.80 1.91
N GLU A 23 -0.72 13.48 2.47
CA GLU A 23 -0.51 14.74 3.20
C GLU A 23 -0.06 14.50 4.64
N ASP A 24 -0.67 13.53 5.32
CA ASP A 24 -0.31 13.14 6.69
C ASP A 24 0.46 11.81 6.69
N LEU A 25 1.79 11.94 6.53
CA LEU A 25 2.69 10.79 6.54
C LEU A 25 2.63 10.01 7.87
N GLN A 26 2.43 10.71 9.00
CA GLN A 26 2.37 10.06 10.31
C GLN A 26 1.10 9.23 10.47
N ALA A 27 -0.05 9.74 10.02
CA ALA A 27 -1.30 8.98 10.03
C ALA A 27 -1.22 7.75 9.12
N ALA A 28 -0.61 7.88 7.93
CA ALA A 28 -0.40 6.76 7.01
C ALA A 28 0.51 5.68 7.61
N VAL A 29 1.63 6.08 8.23
CA VAL A 29 2.55 5.16 8.93
C VAL A 29 1.83 4.47 10.10
N ALA A 30 1.06 5.20 10.91
CA ALA A 30 0.32 4.63 12.04
C ALA A 30 -0.71 3.60 11.55
N PHE A 31 -1.42 3.88 10.47
CA PHE A 31 -2.37 2.94 9.87
C PHE A 31 -1.68 1.66 9.41
N LEU A 32 -0.62 1.75 8.59
CA LEU A 32 0.09 0.59 8.07
C LEU A 32 0.76 -0.23 9.19
N THR A 33 1.32 0.44 10.20
CA THR A 33 1.87 -0.23 11.39
C THR A 33 0.78 -0.98 12.17
N THR A 34 -0.43 -0.42 12.28
CA THR A 34 -1.58 -1.08 12.91
C THR A 34 -1.97 -2.36 12.17
N LEU A 35 -1.76 -2.41 10.85
CA LEU A 35 -1.97 -3.63 10.05
C LEU A 35 -0.85 -4.68 10.26
N GLY A 36 0.29 -4.29 10.82
CA GLY A 36 1.43 -5.18 11.04
C GLY A 36 2.55 -5.00 10.01
N LEU A 37 2.50 -3.95 9.17
CA LEU A 37 3.61 -3.64 8.28
C LEU A 37 4.77 -3.01 9.07
N GLU A 38 5.98 -3.31 8.62
CA GLU A 38 7.21 -2.72 9.15
C GLU A 38 7.55 -1.47 8.34
N CYS A 39 7.66 -0.32 9.04
CA CYS A 39 7.94 0.96 8.42
C CYS A 39 9.38 1.41 8.68
N SER A 40 10.06 1.90 7.64
CA SER A 40 11.38 2.51 7.77
C SER A 40 11.33 3.84 8.51
N LYS A 41 12.50 4.37 8.87
CA LYS A 41 12.60 5.77 9.26
C LYS A 41 12.32 6.67 8.06
N PRO A 42 11.74 7.86 8.27
CA PRO A 42 11.56 8.85 7.22
C PRO A 42 12.89 9.26 6.59
N MET A 43 12.88 9.50 5.28
CA MET A 43 14.03 9.97 4.52
C MET A 43 13.62 11.11 3.60
N THR A 44 14.34 12.24 3.66
CA THR A 44 14.12 13.37 2.77
C THR A 44 14.87 13.17 1.47
N ILE A 45 14.19 13.45 0.35
CA ILE A 45 14.75 13.41 -1.00
C ILE A 45 14.49 14.76 -1.66
N GLU A 46 15.56 15.36 -2.22
CA GLU A 46 15.51 16.64 -2.92
C GLU A 46 16.69 16.74 -3.91
N GLY A 47 16.63 17.70 -4.81
CA GLY A 47 17.68 18.02 -5.77
C GLY A 47 17.30 17.76 -7.21
N GLU A 48 18.08 18.30 -8.16
CA GLU A 48 17.79 18.29 -9.59
C GLU A 48 17.50 16.89 -10.17
N TRP A 49 18.13 15.85 -9.63
CA TRP A 49 17.95 14.50 -10.11
C TRP A 49 16.53 13.97 -9.89
N ILE A 50 15.91 14.26 -8.74
CA ILE A 50 14.53 13.85 -8.46
C ILE A 50 13.53 14.68 -9.29
N ASP A 51 13.77 15.99 -9.42
CA ASP A 51 12.96 16.89 -10.26
C ASP A 51 12.86 16.35 -11.68
N ARG A 52 13.97 15.88 -12.23
CA ARG A 52 14.03 15.33 -13.58
C ARG A 52 13.34 13.98 -13.72
N ILE A 53 13.36 13.13 -12.69
CA ILE A 53 12.71 11.80 -12.72
C ILE A 53 11.19 11.96 -12.68
N ILE A 54 10.68 12.81 -11.76
CA ILE A 54 9.23 12.94 -11.56
C ILE A 54 8.61 14.10 -12.35
N ALA A 55 9.44 14.89 -13.06
CA ALA A 55 9.03 16.09 -13.81
C ALA A 55 8.27 17.13 -12.96
N VAL A 56 8.68 17.28 -11.71
CA VAL A 56 8.17 18.27 -10.77
C VAL A 56 9.35 19.13 -10.33
N PRO A 57 9.41 20.41 -10.70
CA PRO A 57 10.55 21.27 -10.34
C PRO A 57 10.54 21.62 -8.85
N ASP A 58 11.74 21.80 -8.29
CA ASP A 58 11.97 22.16 -6.88
C ASP A 58 11.30 21.17 -5.90
N ALA A 59 11.27 19.90 -6.25
CA ALA A 59 10.66 18.86 -5.44
C ALA A 59 11.46 18.59 -4.16
N ARG A 60 10.77 18.64 -3.03
CA ARG A 60 11.26 18.16 -1.76
C ARG A 60 10.24 17.22 -1.16
N VAL A 61 10.60 15.95 -1.05
CA VAL A 61 9.71 14.90 -0.57
C VAL A 61 10.29 14.21 0.65
N GLU A 62 9.42 13.70 1.48
CA GLU A 62 9.75 12.80 2.58
C GLU A 62 9.10 11.46 2.31
N ILE A 63 9.89 10.39 2.39
CA ILE A 63 9.43 9.03 2.10
C ILE A 63 9.58 8.10 3.29
N VAL A 64 8.67 7.14 3.39
CA VAL A 64 8.74 6.00 4.29
C VAL A 64 8.41 4.74 3.50
N MET A 65 9.27 3.72 3.61
CA MET A 65 9.00 2.40 3.03
C MET A 65 8.28 1.54 4.07
N ALA A 66 7.15 0.95 3.68
CA ALA A 66 6.38 0.03 4.51
C ALA A 66 6.26 -1.31 3.80
N SER A 67 6.62 -2.41 4.47
CA SER A 67 6.61 -3.75 3.89
C SER A 67 5.96 -4.74 4.84
N ALA A 68 5.45 -5.85 4.29
CA ALA A 68 5.09 -7.00 5.11
C ALA A 68 6.32 -7.54 5.86
N PRO A 69 6.17 -8.30 6.98
CA PRO A 69 7.30 -8.79 7.77
C PRO A 69 8.28 -9.67 7.00
N ASP A 70 7.86 -10.29 5.91
CA ASP A 70 8.73 -11.05 5.00
C ASP A 70 9.48 -10.18 3.97
N GLY A 71 9.31 -8.86 4.02
CA GLY A 71 9.92 -7.89 3.12
C GLY A 71 9.20 -7.72 1.78
N THR A 72 8.07 -8.39 1.56
CA THR A 72 7.29 -8.28 0.33
C THR A 72 6.22 -7.18 0.39
N GLY A 73 5.54 -6.92 -0.72
CA GLY A 73 4.39 -6.02 -0.78
C GLY A 73 4.70 -4.58 -0.35
N THR A 74 5.88 -4.08 -0.72
CA THR A 74 6.36 -2.77 -0.27
C THR A 74 5.51 -1.64 -0.83
N ILE A 75 5.18 -0.69 0.05
CA ILE A 75 4.57 0.60 -0.25
C ILE A 75 5.60 1.69 0.04
N GLU A 76 5.78 2.61 -0.89
CA GLU A 76 6.49 3.86 -0.66
C GLU A 76 5.47 4.95 -0.33
N LEU A 77 5.40 5.37 0.93
CA LEU A 77 4.64 6.55 1.33
C LEU A 77 5.45 7.79 0.99
N VAL A 78 4.84 8.73 0.29
CA VAL A 78 5.49 9.96 -0.18
C VAL A 78 4.71 11.18 0.27
N LYS A 79 5.36 12.06 1.03
CA LYS A 79 4.83 13.39 1.36
C LYS A 79 5.61 14.45 0.59
N PHE A 80 4.90 15.26 -0.19
CA PHE A 80 5.49 16.43 -0.84
C PHE A 80 5.48 17.62 0.11
N HIS A 81 6.67 18.13 0.42
CA HIS A 81 6.83 19.39 1.15
C HIS A 81 6.88 20.58 0.20
N SER A 82 7.41 20.38 -1.02
CA SER A 82 7.47 21.36 -2.09
C SER A 82 7.50 20.64 -3.46
N PRO A 83 6.71 21.12 -4.47
CA PRO A 83 5.43 21.79 -4.25
C PRO A 83 4.47 20.89 -3.47
N PRO A 84 3.45 21.43 -2.78
CA PRO A 84 2.51 20.61 -2.03
C PRO A 84 1.75 19.65 -2.92
N GLY A 85 1.40 18.47 -2.40
CA GLY A 85 0.57 17.50 -3.09
C GLY A 85 -0.84 18.04 -3.38
N GLU A 86 -1.47 17.51 -4.41
CA GLU A 86 -2.88 17.83 -4.72
C GLU A 86 -3.79 16.78 -4.08
N PRO A 87 -4.86 17.18 -3.37
CA PRO A 87 -5.78 16.24 -2.75
C PRO A 87 -6.46 15.34 -3.79
N GLU A 88 -6.64 14.07 -3.44
CA GLU A 88 -7.45 13.14 -4.24
C GLU A 88 -8.89 13.68 -4.39
N PRO A 89 -9.42 13.84 -5.62
CA PRO A 89 -10.82 14.18 -5.80
C PRO A 89 -11.75 13.15 -5.15
N GLY A 90 -12.64 13.59 -4.26
CA GLY A 90 -13.49 12.72 -3.42
C GLY A 90 -12.91 12.47 -2.02
N GLY A 91 -11.65 12.87 -1.78
CA GLY A 91 -11.02 12.86 -0.45
C GLY A 91 -11.02 11.49 0.21
N ALA A 92 -10.96 11.48 1.54
CA ALA A 92 -10.87 10.28 2.35
C ALA A 92 -12.04 9.28 2.20
N GLN A 93 -13.17 9.71 1.63
CA GLN A 93 -14.35 8.88 1.40
C GLN A 93 -14.52 8.42 -0.04
N ALA A 94 -13.51 8.60 -0.89
CA ALA A 94 -13.56 8.15 -2.28
C ALA A 94 -13.95 6.65 -2.36
N PRO A 95 -14.94 6.28 -3.20
CA PRO A 95 -15.41 4.91 -3.24
C PRO A 95 -14.42 3.98 -3.94
N PRO A 96 -14.42 2.66 -3.61
CA PRO A 96 -13.47 1.70 -4.19
C PRO A 96 -13.63 1.49 -5.70
N ASN A 97 -14.77 1.84 -6.30
CA ASN A 97 -15.02 1.72 -7.74
C ASN A 97 -14.51 2.92 -8.56
N ARG A 98 -13.77 3.85 -7.96
CA ARG A 98 -13.14 4.93 -8.70
C ARG A 98 -12.01 4.41 -9.58
N THR A 99 -11.89 4.93 -10.79
CA THR A 99 -10.82 4.56 -11.74
C THR A 99 -9.43 4.86 -11.15
N GLY A 100 -8.48 3.95 -11.35
CA GLY A 100 -7.11 4.04 -10.86
C GLY A 100 -6.74 2.86 -9.96
N ILE A 101 -5.54 2.87 -9.41
CA ILE A 101 -5.12 1.89 -8.39
C ILE A 101 -5.85 2.24 -7.10
N ARG A 102 -6.71 1.35 -6.60
CA ARG A 102 -7.59 1.66 -5.48
C ARG A 102 -7.26 0.93 -4.20
N HIS A 103 -6.64 -0.24 -4.27
CA HIS A 103 -6.26 -1.01 -3.09
C HIS A 103 -4.99 -1.81 -3.32
N ILE A 104 -4.37 -2.20 -2.23
CA ILE A 104 -3.32 -3.21 -2.14
C ILE A 104 -3.83 -4.30 -1.21
N ALA A 105 -3.58 -5.56 -1.55
CA ALA A 105 -4.04 -6.70 -0.75
C ALA A 105 -2.89 -7.33 0.04
N TYR A 106 -3.16 -7.64 1.30
CA TYR A 106 -2.26 -8.40 2.18
C TYR A 106 -2.97 -9.62 2.75
N GLN A 107 -2.23 -10.71 2.88
CA GLN A 107 -2.68 -11.88 3.61
C GLN A 107 -2.43 -11.69 5.10
N VAL A 108 -3.39 -12.14 5.92
CA VAL A 108 -3.28 -12.15 7.38
C VAL A 108 -3.65 -13.53 7.94
N ASP A 109 -3.20 -13.82 9.15
CA ASP A 109 -3.50 -15.07 9.83
C ASP A 109 -4.80 -15.04 10.66
N ASP A 110 -5.22 -13.84 11.11
CA ASP A 110 -6.44 -13.60 11.90
C ASP A 110 -7.03 -12.25 11.50
N LEU A 111 -7.92 -12.28 10.53
CA LEU A 111 -8.52 -11.07 9.95
C LEU A 111 -9.38 -10.32 10.97
N LEU A 112 -10.13 -11.03 11.81
CA LEU A 112 -11.01 -10.39 12.79
C LEU A 112 -10.20 -9.65 13.85
N ALA A 113 -9.10 -10.24 14.34
CA ALA A 113 -8.21 -9.58 15.29
C ALA A 113 -7.55 -8.32 14.68
N VAL A 114 -7.19 -8.35 13.40
CA VAL A 114 -6.68 -7.15 12.70
C VAL A 114 -7.75 -6.08 12.58
N VAL A 115 -8.99 -6.44 12.20
CA VAL A 115 -10.12 -5.50 12.11
C VAL A 115 -10.41 -4.85 13.46
N ASP A 116 -10.42 -5.63 14.55
CA ASP A 116 -10.66 -5.10 15.91
C ASP A 116 -9.56 -4.10 16.31
N ARG A 117 -8.30 -4.40 16.01
CA ARG A 117 -7.16 -3.51 16.25
C ARG A 117 -7.24 -2.22 15.43
N VAL A 118 -7.66 -2.31 14.18
CA VAL A 118 -7.87 -1.18 13.27
C VAL A 118 -8.98 -0.27 13.81
N ARG A 119 -10.10 -0.86 14.26
CA ARG A 119 -11.20 -0.12 14.87
C ARG A 119 -10.82 0.57 16.17
N ALA A 120 -10.04 -0.12 17.02
CA ALA A 120 -9.51 0.47 18.25
C ALA A 120 -8.58 1.67 17.98
N ALA A 121 -7.93 1.69 16.82
CA ALA A 121 -7.08 2.81 16.37
C ALA A 121 -7.85 3.93 15.65
N GLY A 122 -9.19 3.79 15.49
CA GLY A 122 -10.05 4.84 14.92
C GLY A 122 -10.32 4.73 13.42
N TRP A 123 -9.94 3.65 12.77
CA TRP A 123 -10.29 3.36 11.37
C TRP A 123 -11.35 2.25 11.29
N ASP A 124 -11.88 1.98 10.10
CA ASP A 124 -12.93 0.96 9.95
C ASP A 124 -12.84 0.25 8.59
N THR A 125 -13.71 -0.73 8.42
CA THR A 125 -13.92 -1.41 7.14
C THR A 125 -14.69 -0.50 6.17
N VAL A 126 -14.49 -0.71 4.86
CA VAL A 126 -15.28 -0.04 3.81
C VAL A 126 -16.67 -0.66 3.70
N GLY A 127 -16.72 -1.98 3.77
CA GLY A 127 -17.92 -2.80 3.78
C GLY A 127 -17.87 -3.82 4.90
N GLU A 128 -18.40 -5.00 4.67
CA GLU A 128 -18.44 -6.10 5.63
C GLU A 128 -17.23 -7.01 5.51
N VAL A 129 -16.97 -7.80 6.56
CA VAL A 129 -16.12 -8.99 6.48
C VAL A 129 -16.96 -10.11 5.87
N VAL A 130 -16.47 -10.71 4.80
CA VAL A 130 -17.22 -11.71 4.03
C VAL A 130 -16.44 -13.02 3.96
N ASP A 131 -17.14 -14.12 4.20
CA ASP A 131 -16.64 -15.46 3.86
C ASP A 131 -16.82 -15.70 2.36
N TYR A 132 -15.71 -15.79 1.66
CA TYR A 132 -15.68 -16.15 0.24
C TYR A 132 -15.60 -17.67 0.06
N GLN A 133 -16.77 -18.30 -0.01
CA GLN A 133 -16.94 -19.74 -0.34
C GLN A 133 -16.18 -20.71 0.60
N GLY A 134 -16.01 -20.37 1.86
CA GLY A 134 -15.23 -21.17 2.81
C GLY A 134 -13.72 -21.23 2.52
N GLN A 135 -13.24 -20.42 1.60
CA GLN A 135 -11.82 -20.40 1.21
C GLN A 135 -11.05 -19.24 1.88
N TYR A 136 -11.69 -18.06 1.97
CA TYR A 136 -11.09 -16.87 2.54
C TYR A 136 -12.12 -16.07 3.34
N LEU A 137 -11.67 -15.42 4.44
CA LEU A 137 -12.31 -14.20 4.92
C LEU A 137 -11.67 -13.02 4.20
N LEU A 138 -12.51 -12.09 3.75
CA LEU A 138 -12.09 -10.91 3.01
C LEU A 138 -12.73 -9.66 3.59
N CYS A 139 -12.00 -8.57 3.63
CA CYS A 139 -12.55 -7.23 3.85
C CYS A 139 -11.66 -6.15 3.24
N TYR A 140 -12.26 -4.97 3.01
CA TYR A 140 -11.53 -3.75 2.70
C TYR A 140 -11.50 -2.87 3.95
N LEU A 141 -10.33 -2.37 4.29
CA LEU A 141 -10.09 -1.38 5.34
C LEU A 141 -9.88 -0.01 4.73
N ARG A 142 -10.44 1.02 5.37
CA ARG A 142 -10.22 2.42 5.00
C ARG A 142 -9.26 3.06 5.98
N GLY A 143 -8.10 3.44 5.48
CA GLY A 143 -7.11 4.22 6.19
C GLY A 143 -7.28 5.74 5.98
N PRO A 144 -6.28 6.52 6.42
CA PRO A 144 -6.26 7.96 6.23
C PRO A 144 -6.27 8.31 4.73
N GLU A 145 -6.84 9.47 4.40
CA GLU A 145 -6.85 10.06 3.05
C GLU A 145 -7.43 9.15 1.95
N GLY A 146 -8.29 8.20 2.32
CA GLY A 146 -8.92 7.27 1.38
C GLY A 146 -8.05 6.10 0.95
N LEU A 147 -6.95 5.83 1.63
CA LEU A 147 -6.18 4.60 1.43
C LEU A 147 -7.05 3.37 1.68
N ILE A 148 -7.04 2.42 0.76
CA ILE A 148 -7.79 1.17 0.90
C ILE A 148 -6.81 0.00 0.90
N VAL A 149 -6.90 -0.83 1.94
CA VAL A 149 -6.17 -2.10 2.03
C VAL A 149 -7.18 -3.24 2.08
N GLU A 150 -7.03 -4.21 1.18
CA GLU A 150 -7.74 -5.47 1.26
C GLU A 150 -7.00 -6.43 2.20
N LEU A 151 -7.72 -7.07 3.10
CA LEU A 151 -7.21 -8.18 3.89
C LEU A 151 -7.82 -9.49 3.42
N ALA A 152 -6.98 -10.52 3.33
CA ALA A 152 -7.36 -11.88 2.98
C ALA A 152 -6.80 -12.86 4.01
N GLU A 153 -7.68 -13.59 4.71
CA GLU A 153 -7.31 -14.70 5.57
C GLU A 153 -7.69 -16.00 4.89
N PRO A 154 -6.74 -16.89 4.55
CA PRO A 154 -7.05 -18.22 4.04
C PRO A 154 -7.74 -19.07 5.11
N LEU A 155 -8.95 -19.52 4.84
CA LEU A 155 -9.63 -20.48 5.70
C LEU A 155 -9.04 -21.86 5.42
N ARG A 156 -8.34 -22.42 6.41
CA ARG A 156 -7.84 -23.80 6.30
C ARG A 156 -9.04 -24.73 6.12
N SER A 157 -9.08 -25.49 5.03
CA SER A 157 -10.02 -26.61 4.91
C SER A 157 -9.86 -27.47 6.16
N ARG A 158 -10.93 -27.59 6.96
CA ARG A 158 -10.95 -28.56 8.06
C ARG A 158 -10.74 -29.93 7.40
N SER A 159 -9.52 -30.46 7.55
CA SER A 159 -9.26 -31.86 7.21
C SER A 159 -10.20 -32.69 8.09
N THR A 160 -11.22 -33.29 7.47
CA THR A 160 -12.06 -34.32 8.08
C THR A 160 -11.28 -35.60 8.25
#